data_356552fa2c5b2a95f0fc98f931ecfd57
#
_entry.id   356552fa2c5b2a95f0fc98f931ecfd57
#
_cell.length_a   1.000
_cell.length_b   1.000
_cell.length_c   1.000
_cell.angle_alpha   90.00
_cell.angle_beta   90.00
_cell.angle_gamma   90.00
#
_symmetry.space_group_name_H-M   'P 1'
#
loop_
_entity.id
_entity.type
_entity.pdbx_description
1 polymer ?
#
loop_
_entity_poly.entity_id
_entity_poly.type
_entity_poly.pdbx_seq_one_letter_code
_entity_poly.pdbx_strand_id
1 'polypeptide(L)'
;MSIKTARAEGTATVTIDHATCIACGLCVQVCKGAPLYMADGKVHVDQSRIFGCIACGQCVAVCPQDCITVEGRDFSPADVLSLPPRDERATYPQFHALLLGRRSVRDFKDKPVERALIEQIVAAASTAPMGLPPSDVQILVF
;
A
#
# COMPACT_ATOMS: atom_id res chain seq x y z
N MET A 1 9.07 -13.86 -13.23
CA MET A 1 9.46 -13.14 -11.99
C MET A 1 8.19 -13.01 -11.16
N SER A 2 8.09 -13.62 -9.98
CA SER A 2 6.93 -13.43 -9.11
C SER A 2 7.23 -12.28 -8.15
N ILE A 3 6.41 -11.26 -8.16
CA ILE A 3 6.43 -10.27 -7.08
C ILE A 3 5.76 -10.95 -5.89
N LYS A 4 6.48 -11.07 -4.79
CA LYS A 4 5.89 -11.57 -3.54
C LYS A 4 4.80 -10.59 -3.11
N THR A 5 3.55 -10.99 -3.23
CA THR A 5 2.47 -10.31 -2.52
C THR A 5 2.51 -10.82 -1.09
N ALA A 6 2.84 -9.96 -0.15
CA ALA A 6 2.93 -10.33 1.25
C ALA A 6 1.52 -10.62 1.80
N ARG A 7 1.12 -11.88 1.80
CA ARG A 7 -0.12 -12.33 2.41
C ARG A 7 0.14 -12.67 3.88
N ALA A 8 -0.66 -12.09 4.76
CA ALA A 8 -0.76 -12.59 6.12
C ALA A 8 -1.52 -13.93 6.11
N GLU A 9 -0.90 -14.98 6.58
CA GLU A 9 -1.62 -16.18 6.99
C GLU A 9 -2.38 -15.86 8.30
N GLY A 10 -3.69 -15.69 8.20
CA GLY A 10 -4.54 -15.36 9.35
C GLY A 10 -4.74 -13.86 9.58
N THR A 11 -5.14 -13.49 10.77
CA THR A 11 -5.32 -12.11 11.20
C THR A 11 -3.97 -11.45 11.46
N ALA A 12 -3.68 -10.36 10.78
CA ALA A 12 -2.47 -9.60 11.06
C ALA A 12 -2.57 -8.93 12.44
N THR A 13 -1.44 -8.79 13.11
CA THR A 13 -1.35 -8.10 14.39
C THR A 13 -0.67 -6.75 14.20
N VAL A 14 -1.30 -5.69 14.68
CA VAL A 14 -0.69 -4.36 14.70
C VAL A 14 -0.22 -4.05 16.12
N THR A 15 1.01 -3.56 16.24
CA THR A 15 1.61 -3.13 17.51
C THR A 15 2.09 -1.68 17.39
N ILE A 16 2.14 -0.99 18.54
CA ILE A 16 2.53 0.41 18.63
C ILE A 16 3.62 0.52 19.68
N ASP A 17 4.76 1.06 19.30
CA ASP A 17 5.78 1.47 20.25
C ASP A 17 5.37 2.79 20.93
N HIS A 18 4.84 2.69 22.14
CA HIS A 18 4.40 3.83 22.92
C HIS A 18 5.55 4.71 23.45
N ALA A 19 6.80 4.26 23.38
CA ALA A 19 7.94 5.07 23.79
C ALA A 19 8.23 6.18 22.77
N THR A 20 7.97 5.91 21.49
CA THR A 20 8.18 6.84 20.38
C THR A 20 6.88 7.47 19.85
N CYS A 21 5.71 6.89 20.19
CA CYS A 21 4.42 7.36 19.73
C CYS A 21 4.04 8.72 20.33
N ILE A 22 3.80 9.73 19.48
CA ILE A 22 3.37 11.08 19.88
C ILE A 22 1.84 11.24 19.96
N ALA A 23 1.09 10.16 19.85
CA ALA A 23 -0.38 10.14 19.92
C ALA A 23 -1.10 11.11 18.95
N CYS A 24 -0.55 11.35 17.77
CA CYS A 24 -1.13 12.28 16.79
C CYS A 24 -2.46 11.82 16.17
N GLY A 25 -2.83 10.54 16.31
CA GLY A 25 -4.10 9.98 15.85
C GLY A 25 -4.22 9.73 14.35
N LEU A 26 -3.19 10.01 13.52
CA LEU A 26 -3.24 9.80 12.06
C LEU A 26 -3.51 8.35 11.70
N CYS A 27 -2.89 7.41 12.40
CA CYS A 27 -3.10 5.98 12.18
C CYS A 27 -4.54 5.54 12.45
N VAL A 28 -5.21 6.16 13.43
CA VAL A 28 -6.63 5.90 13.72
C VAL A 28 -7.52 6.44 12.60
N GLN A 29 -7.22 7.64 12.07
CA GLN A 29 -8.01 8.25 11.00
C GLN A 29 -7.99 7.43 9.71
N VAL A 30 -6.87 6.80 9.37
CA VAL A 30 -6.74 6.00 8.13
C VAL A 30 -7.13 4.55 8.31
N CYS A 31 -7.28 4.07 9.54
CA CYS A 31 -7.56 2.66 9.83
C CYS A 31 -9.03 2.29 9.54
N LYS A 32 -9.30 1.72 8.38
CA LYS A 32 -10.66 1.33 7.98
C LYS A 32 -11.15 0.02 8.59
N GLY A 33 -10.23 -0.87 8.98
CA GLY A 33 -10.55 -2.10 9.74
C GLY A 33 -10.90 -1.85 11.19
N ALA A 34 -10.62 -0.64 11.67
CA ALA A 34 -10.93 -0.07 12.98
C ALA A 34 -10.33 -0.78 14.22
N PRO A 35 -9.24 -1.58 14.14
CA PRO A 35 -8.59 -2.07 15.35
C PRO A 35 -7.92 -0.94 16.15
N LEU A 36 -7.57 0.19 15.51
CA LEU A 36 -6.93 1.33 16.17
C LEU A 36 -7.95 2.35 16.66
N TYR A 37 -7.79 2.83 17.89
CA TYR A 37 -8.64 3.86 18.47
C TYR A 37 -7.87 4.72 19.47
N MET A 38 -8.39 5.92 19.75
CA MET A 38 -7.86 6.83 20.78
C MET A 38 -8.62 6.64 22.08
N ALA A 39 -7.88 6.46 23.18
CA ALA A 39 -8.39 6.52 24.55
C ALA A 39 -7.28 7.06 25.47
N ASP A 40 -7.64 7.82 26.49
CA ASP A 40 -6.73 8.35 27.52
C ASP A 40 -5.48 9.04 26.92
N GLY A 41 -5.66 9.74 25.80
CA GLY A 41 -4.58 10.44 25.10
C GLY A 41 -3.55 9.51 24.42
N LYS A 42 -3.86 8.23 24.23
CA LYS A 42 -3.01 7.23 23.59
C LYS A 42 -3.75 6.50 22.49
N VAL A 43 -2.99 5.94 21.56
CA VAL A 43 -3.52 5.00 20.54
C VAL A 43 -3.54 3.60 21.15
N HIS A 44 -4.67 2.94 21.03
CA HIS A 44 -4.86 1.57 21.49
C HIS A 44 -5.21 0.65 20.33
N VAL A 45 -5.02 -0.64 20.53
CA VAL A 45 -5.31 -1.69 19.57
C VAL A 45 -6.34 -2.65 20.16
N ASP A 46 -7.44 -2.86 19.43
CA ASP A 46 -8.44 -3.89 19.72
C ASP A 46 -8.76 -4.68 18.46
N GLN A 47 -8.13 -5.83 18.32
CA GLN A 47 -8.28 -6.71 17.16
C GLN A 47 -9.69 -7.29 17.01
N SER A 48 -10.52 -7.26 18.05
CA SER A 48 -11.90 -7.76 18.00
C SER A 48 -12.88 -6.79 17.33
N ARG A 49 -12.44 -5.53 17.09
CA ARG A 49 -13.30 -4.50 16.49
C ARG A 49 -13.44 -4.71 14.99
N ILE A 50 -14.69 -4.72 14.52
CA ILE A 50 -15.10 -4.84 13.11
C ILE A 50 -14.38 -5.99 12.41
N PHE A 51 -13.35 -5.71 11.60
CA PHE A 51 -12.60 -6.73 10.85
C PHE A 51 -11.21 -7.01 11.45
N GLY A 52 -10.83 -6.32 12.52
CA GLY A 52 -9.46 -6.34 13.01
C GLY A 52 -8.45 -5.75 12.00
N CYS A 53 -7.19 -6.09 12.17
CA CYS A 53 -6.15 -5.64 11.25
C CYS A 53 -6.18 -6.46 9.95
N ILE A 54 -6.34 -5.77 8.81
CA ILE A 54 -6.33 -6.36 7.48
C ILE A 54 -4.96 -6.26 6.78
N ALA A 55 -3.92 -5.90 7.51
CA ALA A 55 -2.55 -5.75 7.01
C ALA A 55 -2.40 -4.83 5.78
N CYS A 56 -3.20 -3.77 5.67
CA CYS A 56 -3.13 -2.84 4.53
C CYS A 56 -1.93 -1.88 4.58
N GLY A 57 -1.25 -1.72 5.72
CA GLY A 57 -0.06 -0.88 5.90
C GLY A 57 -0.31 0.62 5.97
N GLN A 58 -1.53 1.11 5.82
CA GLN A 58 -1.80 2.57 5.81
C GLN A 58 -1.39 3.27 7.10
N CYS A 59 -1.57 2.62 8.26
CA CYS A 59 -1.14 3.17 9.54
C CYS A 59 0.39 3.30 9.64
N VAL A 60 1.13 2.38 9.04
CA VAL A 60 2.60 2.46 8.94
C VAL A 60 3.00 3.61 8.04
N ALA A 61 2.38 3.72 6.87
CA ALA A 61 2.70 4.75 5.87
C ALA A 61 2.45 6.19 6.34
N VAL A 62 1.51 6.43 7.27
CA VAL A 62 1.19 7.78 7.75
C VAL A 62 1.87 8.13 9.07
N CYS A 63 2.56 7.19 9.70
CA CYS A 63 3.17 7.40 11.00
C CYS A 63 4.44 8.27 10.89
N PRO A 64 4.48 9.49 11.45
CA PRO A 64 5.66 10.34 11.35
C PRO A 64 6.79 9.90 12.28
N GLN A 65 6.54 8.92 13.15
CA GLN A 65 7.51 8.40 14.12
C GLN A 65 7.93 6.95 13.82
N ASP A 66 7.42 6.35 12.74
CA ASP A 66 7.67 4.95 12.36
C ASP A 66 7.45 3.95 13.50
N CYS A 67 6.57 4.30 14.46
CA CYS A 67 6.34 3.56 15.69
C CYS A 67 5.31 2.42 15.56
N ILE A 68 4.87 2.09 14.35
CA ILE A 68 3.85 1.07 14.11
C ILE A 68 4.44 -0.10 13.36
N THR A 69 4.24 -1.30 13.90
CA THR A 69 4.60 -2.56 13.25
C THR A 69 3.35 -3.37 12.97
N VAL A 70 3.30 -4.01 11.81
CA VAL A 70 2.23 -4.93 11.43
C VAL A 70 2.85 -6.29 11.16
N GLU A 71 2.59 -7.24 12.03
CA GLU A 71 3.02 -8.62 11.88
C GLU A 71 2.08 -9.40 10.96
N GLY A 72 2.59 -10.44 10.33
CA GLY A 72 1.84 -11.26 9.37
C GLY A 72 1.90 -10.71 7.95
N ARG A 73 2.72 -9.69 7.69
CA ARG A 73 3.02 -9.18 6.36
C ARG A 73 4.49 -8.77 6.27
N ASP A 74 5.09 -9.04 5.11
CA ASP A 74 6.49 -8.72 4.86
C ASP A 74 6.61 -7.27 4.31
N PHE A 75 6.42 -6.30 5.19
CA PHE A 75 6.70 -4.89 4.92
C PHE A 75 7.09 -4.14 6.21
N SER A 76 7.81 -3.06 6.04
CA SER A 76 8.31 -2.20 7.11
C SER A 76 8.12 -0.71 6.75
N PRO A 77 8.32 0.23 7.69
CA PRO A 77 8.34 1.66 7.36
C PRO A 77 9.33 2.03 6.24
N ALA A 78 10.43 1.27 6.10
CA ALA A 78 11.41 1.49 5.03
C ALA A 78 10.89 1.19 3.61
N ASP A 79 9.80 0.43 3.50
CA ASP A 79 9.16 0.13 2.21
C ASP A 79 8.17 1.22 1.78
N VAL A 80 7.96 2.24 2.62
CA VAL A 80 7.07 3.37 2.31
C VAL A 80 7.74 4.29 1.31
N LEU A 81 7.18 4.38 0.11
CA LEU A 81 7.66 5.27 -0.93
C LEU A 81 7.19 6.71 -0.69
N SER A 82 8.12 7.64 -0.71
CA SER A 82 7.78 9.05 -0.67
C SER A 82 7.09 9.48 -1.97
N LEU A 83 6.04 10.28 -1.84
CA LEU A 83 5.43 10.90 -3.01
C LEU A 83 6.37 11.98 -3.58
N PRO A 84 6.48 12.10 -4.91
CA PRO A 84 7.22 13.19 -5.52
C PRO A 84 6.60 14.55 -5.12
N PRO A 85 7.38 15.64 -5.13
CA PRO A 85 6.87 17.00 -4.96
C PRO A 85 5.68 17.29 -5.90
N ARG A 86 4.83 18.25 -5.53
CA ARG A 86 3.60 18.52 -6.29
C ARG A 86 3.86 18.97 -7.73
N ASP A 87 4.91 19.73 -7.94
CA ASP A 87 5.36 20.23 -9.23
C ASP A 87 5.95 19.16 -10.15
N GLU A 88 6.40 18.05 -9.59
CA GLU A 88 6.88 16.88 -10.35
C GLU A 88 5.75 15.89 -10.68
N ARG A 89 4.55 16.07 -10.11
CA ARG A 89 3.40 15.18 -10.38
C ARG A 89 2.75 15.54 -11.71
N ALA A 90 2.17 14.55 -12.37
CA ALA A 90 1.41 14.75 -13.58
C ALA A 90 0.31 15.81 -13.38
N THR A 91 0.26 16.80 -14.24
CA THR A 91 -0.83 17.78 -14.33
C THR A 91 -2.07 17.11 -14.96
N TYR A 92 -3.24 17.73 -14.77
CA TYR A 92 -4.46 17.24 -15.41
C TYR A 92 -4.32 17.10 -16.94
N PRO A 93 -3.76 18.07 -17.70
CA PRO A 93 -3.58 17.90 -19.14
C PRO A 93 -2.70 16.70 -19.50
N GLN A 94 -1.61 16.46 -18.77
CA GLN A 94 -0.73 15.32 -19.00
C GLN A 94 -1.44 13.99 -18.75
N PHE A 95 -2.14 13.88 -17.62
CA PHE A 95 -2.92 12.71 -17.27
C PHE A 95 -4.07 12.46 -18.27
N HIS A 96 -4.78 13.52 -18.67
CA HIS A 96 -5.87 13.43 -19.62
C HIS A 96 -5.37 13.00 -21.02
N ALA A 97 -4.23 13.53 -21.49
CA ALA A 97 -3.62 13.10 -22.73
C ALA A 97 -3.25 11.61 -22.73
N LEU A 98 -2.71 11.11 -21.62
CA LEU A 98 -2.45 9.68 -21.44
C LEU A 98 -3.73 8.83 -21.57
N LEU A 99 -4.82 9.26 -20.93
CA LEU A 99 -6.10 8.56 -21.01
C LEU A 99 -6.68 8.57 -22.42
N LEU A 100 -6.61 9.71 -23.12
CA LEU A 100 -7.07 9.83 -24.50
C LEU A 100 -6.26 8.96 -25.48
N GLY A 101 -4.98 8.73 -25.18
CA GLY A 101 -4.11 7.86 -26.00
C GLY A 101 -4.41 6.37 -25.87
N ARG A 102 -5.16 5.94 -24.85
CA ARG A 102 -5.49 4.53 -24.64
C ARG A 102 -6.38 3.97 -25.75
N ARG A 103 -6.02 2.79 -26.24
CA ARG A 103 -6.79 2.05 -27.25
C ARG A 103 -6.81 0.55 -26.90
N SER A 104 -7.86 -0.12 -27.33
CA SER A 104 -7.92 -1.58 -27.30
C SER A 104 -7.16 -2.13 -28.49
N VAL A 105 -5.84 -2.28 -28.35
CA VAL A 105 -4.99 -2.88 -29.37
C VAL A 105 -5.03 -4.41 -29.19
N ARG A 106 -5.27 -5.15 -30.29
CA ARG A 106 -5.31 -6.63 -30.29
C ARG A 106 -4.34 -7.24 -31.30
N ASP A 107 -3.73 -6.42 -32.14
CA ASP A 107 -2.65 -6.83 -33.04
C ASP A 107 -1.31 -6.53 -32.36
N PHE A 108 -0.58 -7.56 -32.00
CA PHE A 108 0.70 -7.44 -31.33
C PHE A 108 1.82 -7.73 -32.32
N LYS A 109 2.93 -7.04 -32.16
CA LYS A 109 4.14 -7.31 -32.91
C LYS A 109 4.79 -8.58 -32.36
N ASP A 110 5.30 -9.42 -33.25
CA ASP A 110 6.16 -10.55 -32.87
C ASP A 110 7.56 -10.04 -32.50
N LYS A 111 7.63 -9.40 -31.34
CA LYS A 111 8.86 -8.83 -30.78
C LYS A 111 8.86 -8.99 -29.27
N PRO A 112 9.95 -9.53 -28.68
CA PRO A 112 10.09 -9.59 -27.23
C PRO A 112 9.97 -8.19 -26.59
N VAL A 113 9.31 -8.12 -25.42
CA VAL A 113 9.26 -6.91 -24.60
C VAL A 113 10.50 -6.88 -23.71
N GLU A 114 11.18 -5.76 -23.70
CA GLU A 114 12.36 -5.58 -22.85
C GLU A 114 12.00 -5.72 -21.38
N ARG A 115 12.83 -6.44 -20.64
CA ARG A 115 12.61 -6.73 -19.22
C ARG A 115 12.41 -5.45 -18.39
N ALA A 116 13.20 -4.40 -18.64
CA ALA A 116 13.07 -3.13 -17.94
C ALA A 116 11.68 -2.50 -18.11
N LEU A 117 11.08 -2.62 -19.29
CA LEU A 117 9.72 -2.13 -19.54
C LEU A 117 8.68 -2.94 -18.78
N ILE A 118 8.83 -4.26 -18.73
CA ILE A 118 7.96 -5.14 -17.96
C ILE A 118 8.03 -4.76 -16.46
N GLU A 119 9.23 -4.56 -15.94
CA GLU A 119 9.45 -4.16 -14.55
C GLU A 119 8.79 -2.81 -14.22
N GLN A 120 8.86 -1.82 -15.12
CA GLN A 120 8.18 -0.54 -14.98
C GLN A 120 6.65 -0.69 -14.95
N ILE A 121 6.09 -1.51 -15.84
CA ILE A 121 4.64 -1.77 -15.88
C ILE A 121 4.18 -2.43 -14.58
N VAL A 122 4.93 -3.42 -14.11
CA VAL A 122 4.63 -4.11 -12.84
C VAL A 122 4.73 -3.16 -11.65
N ALA A 123 5.78 -2.31 -11.61
CA ALA A 123 5.93 -1.30 -10.58
C ALA A 123 4.76 -0.30 -10.57
N ALA A 124 4.32 0.16 -11.75
CA ALA A 124 3.15 1.02 -11.85
C ALA A 124 1.87 0.32 -11.37
N ALA A 125 1.67 -0.94 -11.73
CA ALA A 125 0.51 -1.72 -11.29
C ALA A 125 0.50 -1.96 -9.76
N SER A 126 1.66 -2.07 -9.13
CA SER A 126 1.78 -2.27 -7.67
C SER A 126 1.34 -1.06 -6.84
N THR A 127 1.20 0.12 -7.45
CA THR A 127 0.70 1.33 -6.77
C THR A 127 -0.82 1.34 -6.62
N ALA A 128 -1.53 0.36 -7.17
CA ALA A 128 -2.99 0.30 -7.08
C ALA A 128 -3.44 0.16 -5.62
N PRO A 129 -4.36 1.03 -5.13
CA PRO A 129 -4.84 0.93 -3.77
C PRO A 129 -5.67 -0.35 -3.58
N MET A 130 -5.41 -1.05 -2.48
CA MET A 130 -6.13 -2.26 -2.11
C MET A 130 -7.24 -1.90 -1.11
N GLY A 131 -8.50 -2.12 -1.47
CA GLY A 131 -9.67 -1.79 -0.63
C GLY A 131 -10.07 -2.87 0.36
N LEU A 132 -9.60 -4.09 0.16
CA LEU A 132 -9.83 -5.27 1.01
C LEU A 132 -8.48 -5.90 1.39
N PRO A 133 -8.49 -6.91 2.27
CA PRO A 133 -7.26 -7.66 2.55
C PRO A 133 -6.54 -7.98 1.26
N PRO A 134 -5.21 -7.82 1.19
CA PRO A 134 -4.50 -8.04 -0.05
C PRO A 134 -4.83 -9.42 -0.59
N SER A 135 -5.54 -9.46 -1.71
CA SER A 135 -5.74 -10.69 -2.44
C SER A 135 -4.39 -11.21 -2.91
N ASP A 136 -4.27 -12.52 -3.05
CA ASP A 136 -3.11 -13.13 -3.70
C ASP A 136 -3.12 -12.75 -5.18
N VAL A 137 -2.62 -11.57 -5.49
CA VAL A 137 -2.40 -11.15 -6.87
C VAL A 137 -1.02 -11.63 -7.29
N GLN A 138 -0.98 -12.59 -8.18
CA GLN A 138 0.25 -12.99 -8.87
C GLN A 138 0.26 -12.37 -10.27
N ILE A 139 1.38 -11.78 -10.62
CA ILE A 139 1.63 -11.32 -11.98
C ILE A 139 2.57 -12.34 -12.63
N LEU A 140 2.06 -13.05 -13.62
CA LEU A 140 2.84 -14.01 -14.41
C LEU A 140 3.24 -13.32 -15.73
N VAL A 141 4.51 -13.41 -16.06
CA VAL A 141 5.08 -12.94 -17.33
C VAL A 141 5.57 -14.17 -18.10
N PHE A 142 5.06 -14.37 -19.30
CA PHE A 142 5.38 -15.48 -20.18
C PHE A 142 6.27 -15.03 -21.35
#